data_7fd8ff94efb671da09de6d5fe6b9b7c3
#
_entry.id   7fd8ff94efb671da09de6d5fe6b9b7c3
#
_cell.length_a   1.000
_cell.length_b   1.000
_cell.length_c   1.000
_cell.angle_alpha   90.00
_cell.angle_beta   90.00
_cell.angle_gamma   90.00
#
_symmetry.space_group_name_H-M   'P 1'
#
loop_
_entity.id
_entity.type
_entity.pdbx_description
1 polymer ?
#
loop_
_entity_poly.entity_id
_entity_poly.type
_entity_poly.pdbx_seq_one_letter_code
_entity_poly.pdbx_strand_id
1 'polypeptide(L)'
;MEKIIQLDSIDAYNKLYGLPTLHPLVTVVDLTKATSTVNHVKMNYGVYALFLKQAANCTLKYGRQYYDYQEGTIVCFAPGQLIGVDAEKDEIKKEVYGLIFHPDLIHGTALGQNISKYTYFSYEQNEALHLSEQEKTIVMDCLHKIQLEMEYPVDRHSKELLSVNIELLLDYC
;
A
#
# COMPACT_ATOMS: atom_id res chain seq x y z
N MET A 1 -17.37 -9.36 -18.91
CA MET A 1 -16.09 -9.84 -18.34
C MET A 1 -15.55 -8.79 -17.38
N GLU A 2 -15.32 -9.18 -16.16
CA GLU A 2 -14.61 -8.31 -15.22
C GLU A 2 -13.16 -8.09 -15.69
N LYS A 3 -12.75 -6.85 -15.79
CA LYS A 3 -11.39 -6.51 -16.19
C LYS A 3 -10.43 -6.76 -15.03
N ILE A 4 -9.45 -7.64 -15.26
CA ILE A 4 -8.36 -7.87 -14.31
C ILE A 4 -7.17 -7.02 -14.74
N ILE A 5 -6.66 -6.18 -13.84
CA ILE A 5 -5.48 -5.35 -14.04
C ILE A 5 -4.32 -6.00 -13.29
N GLN A 6 -3.22 -6.24 -14.00
CA GLN A 6 -2.00 -6.78 -13.43
C GLN A 6 -1.11 -5.63 -12.93
N LEU A 7 -0.71 -5.67 -11.67
CA LEU A 7 0.12 -4.66 -11.02
C LEU A 7 1.45 -5.28 -10.55
N ASP A 8 2.35 -5.53 -11.50
CA ASP A 8 3.63 -6.19 -11.25
C ASP A 8 4.78 -5.23 -10.93
N SER A 9 4.54 -3.93 -11.04
CA SER A 9 5.54 -2.90 -10.79
C SER A 9 4.93 -1.66 -10.13
N ILE A 10 5.79 -0.88 -9.52
CA ILE A 10 5.43 0.43 -8.96
C ILE A 10 4.90 1.37 -10.05
N ASP A 11 5.57 1.40 -11.18
CA ASP A 11 5.18 2.24 -12.31
C ASP A 11 3.80 1.89 -12.87
N ALA A 12 3.46 0.60 -12.93
CA ALA A 12 2.14 0.13 -13.37
C ALA A 12 1.03 0.68 -12.46
N TYR A 13 1.23 0.66 -11.16
CA TYR A 13 0.29 1.24 -10.20
C TYR A 13 0.17 2.75 -10.35
N ASN A 14 1.30 3.45 -10.37
CA ASN A 14 1.32 4.91 -10.46
C ASN A 14 0.67 5.41 -11.75
N LYS A 15 0.91 4.78 -12.88
CA LYS A 15 0.28 5.10 -14.15
C LYS A 15 -1.24 4.96 -14.11
N LEU A 16 -1.73 3.96 -13.41
CA LEU A 16 -3.17 3.71 -13.28
C LEU A 16 -3.89 4.87 -12.60
N TYR A 17 -3.25 5.51 -11.62
CA TYR A 17 -3.80 6.63 -10.86
C TYR A 17 -3.26 8.00 -11.29
N GLY A 18 -2.41 8.05 -12.31
CA GLY A 18 -1.80 9.29 -12.80
C GLY A 18 -0.83 9.92 -11.79
N LEU A 19 -0.13 9.09 -11.03
CA LEU A 19 0.87 9.50 -10.05
C LEU A 19 2.29 9.39 -10.63
N PRO A 20 3.23 10.26 -10.20
CA PRO A 20 4.62 10.17 -10.64
C PRO A 20 5.33 8.98 -9.99
N THR A 21 6.26 8.36 -10.75
CA THR A 21 7.14 7.31 -10.25
C THR A 21 8.52 7.90 -9.97
N LEU A 22 8.88 8.00 -8.69
CA LEU A 22 10.16 8.55 -8.24
C LEU A 22 11.21 7.46 -7.97
N HIS A 23 10.76 6.26 -7.62
CA HIS A 23 11.62 5.12 -7.31
C HIS A 23 11.05 3.86 -7.97
N PRO A 24 11.90 2.97 -8.53
CA PRO A 24 11.41 1.79 -9.26
C PRO A 24 10.82 0.69 -8.36
N LEU A 25 11.16 0.66 -7.08
CA LEU A 25 10.81 -0.44 -6.17
C LEU A 25 9.90 -0.05 -5.00
N VAL A 26 9.61 1.22 -4.82
CA VAL A 26 8.76 1.72 -3.74
C VAL A 26 8.03 2.99 -4.15
N THR A 27 6.83 3.17 -3.64
CA THR A 27 6.10 4.43 -3.77
C THR A 27 5.25 4.68 -2.53
N VAL A 28 5.20 5.94 -2.11
CA VAL A 28 4.21 6.42 -1.15
C VAL A 28 3.04 6.97 -1.95
N VAL A 29 1.86 6.44 -1.69
CA VAL A 29 0.64 6.78 -2.42
C VAL A 29 -0.15 7.82 -1.64
N ASP A 30 -0.49 8.90 -2.34
CA ASP A 30 -1.44 9.91 -1.86
C ASP A 30 -2.54 10.04 -2.91
N LEU A 31 -3.67 9.41 -2.68
CA LEU A 31 -4.76 9.39 -3.64
C LEU A 31 -5.48 10.74 -3.78
N THR A 32 -5.24 11.69 -2.87
CA THR A 32 -5.73 13.06 -3.04
C THR A 32 -5.11 13.75 -4.27
N LYS A 33 -3.91 13.30 -4.66
CA LYS A 33 -3.15 13.81 -5.83
C LYS A 33 -3.40 12.99 -7.10
N ALA A 34 -4.18 11.94 -7.05
CA ALA A 34 -4.48 11.11 -8.21
C ALA A 34 -5.23 11.90 -9.28
N THR A 35 -4.78 11.79 -10.53
CA THR A 35 -5.41 12.44 -11.69
C THR A 35 -6.37 11.51 -12.42
N SER A 36 -6.30 10.22 -12.16
CA SER A 36 -7.21 9.20 -12.68
C SER A 36 -7.66 8.26 -11.57
N THR A 37 -8.78 7.60 -11.79
CA THR A 37 -9.35 6.62 -10.86
C THR A 37 -9.84 5.41 -11.63
N VAL A 38 -9.83 4.26 -10.97
CA VAL A 38 -10.41 3.03 -11.51
C VAL A 38 -11.54 2.56 -10.61
N ASN A 39 -12.54 1.98 -11.24
CA ASN A 39 -13.69 1.43 -10.54
C ASN A 39 -14.20 0.19 -11.28
N HIS A 40 -14.89 -0.70 -10.57
CA HIS A 40 -15.41 -1.96 -11.09
C HIS A 40 -14.34 -2.82 -11.78
N VAL A 41 -13.15 -2.90 -11.19
CA VAL A 41 -12.02 -3.69 -11.67
C VAL A 41 -11.50 -4.61 -10.59
N LYS A 42 -10.87 -5.70 -11.01
CA LYS A 42 -10.04 -6.53 -10.14
C LYS A 42 -8.58 -6.23 -10.40
N MET A 43 -7.80 -6.08 -9.35
CA MET A 43 -6.36 -5.87 -9.41
C MET A 43 -5.63 -7.09 -8.87
N ASN A 44 -4.74 -7.65 -9.66
CA ASN A 44 -3.83 -8.70 -9.20
C ASN A 44 -2.50 -8.04 -8.82
N TYR A 45 -2.21 -8.01 -7.53
CA TYR A 45 -1.00 -7.39 -7.00
C TYR A 45 0.19 -8.34 -7.09
N GLY A 46 1.23 -7.93 -7.81
CA GLY A 46 2.56 -8.55 -7.81
C GLY A 46 3.54 -7.88 -6.82
N VAL A 47 3.03 -6.94 -6.01
CA VAL A 47 3.79 -6.12 -5.06
C VAL A 47 3.09 -6.14 -3.70
N TYR A 48 3.84 -5.81 -2.65
CA TYR A 48 3.24 -5.54 -1.33
C TYR A 48 2.57 -4.17 -1.35
N ALA A 49 1.40 -4.09 -0.77
CA ALA A 49 0.66 -2.83 -0.65
C ALA A 49 -0.02 -2.72 0.72
N LEU A 50 -0.01 -1.53 1.27
CA LEU A 50 -0.84 -1.18 2.41
C LEU A 50 -1.44 0.21 2.21
N PHE A 51 -2.68 0.34 2.65
CA PHE A 51 -3.44 1.58 2.50
C PHE A 51 -4.06 1.97 3.83
N LEU A 52 -3.73 3.18 4.26
CA LEU A 52 -4.32 3.85 5.41
C LEU A 52 -5.41 4.79 4.94
N LYS A 53 -6.61 4.59 5.44
CA LYS A 53 -7.72 5.50 5.21
C LYS A 53 -7.96 6.39 6.42
N GLN A 54 -8.02 7.68 6.18
CA GLN A 54 -8.28 8.69 7.22
C GLN A 54 -9.72 9.20 7.22
N ALA A 55 -10.48 9.00 6.15
CA ALA A 55 -11.86 9.45 6.06
C ALA A 55 -12.86 8.29 5.91
N ALA A 56 -14.07 8.43 6.43
CA ALA A 56 -15.11 7.40 6.40
C ALA A 56 -15.66 7.12 4.99
N ASN A 57 -16.14 5.90 4.76
CA ASN A 57 -16.99 5.44 3.65
C ASN A 57 -16.28 5.00 2.35
N CYS A 58 -15.52 3.92 2.43
CA CYS A 58 -15.12 3.17 1.24
C CYS A 58 -15.20 1.68 1.54
N THR A 59 -15.75 0.91 0.65
CA THR A 59 -15.83 -0.54 0.78
C THR A 59 -14.85 -1.21 -0.17
N LEU A 60 -13.94 -2.00 0.34
CA LEU A 60 -13.06 -2.84 -0.46
C LEU A 60 -13.56 -4.28 -0.43
N LYS A 61 -13.63 -4.89 -1.59
CA LYS A 61 -13.97 -6.30 -1.71
C LYS A 61 -12.70 -7.12 -1.88
N TYR A 62 -12.46 -8.01 -0.91
CA TYR A 62 -11.38 -8.96 -0.96
C TYR A 62 -11.93 -10.38 -1.09
N GLY A 63 -11.68 -11.02 -2.21
CA GLY A 63 -12.28 -12.31 -2.51
C GLY A 63 -13.82 -12.25 -2.46
N ARG A 64 -14.43 -12.93 -1.49
CA ARG A 64 -15.89 -12.93 -1.26
C ARG A 64 -16.32 -12.06 -0.08
N GLN A 65 -15.39 -11.40 0.61
CA GLN A 65 -15.67 -10.57 1.77
C GLN A 65 -15.59 -9.09 1.44
N TYR A 66 -16.44 -8.29 2.08
CA TYR A 66 -16.43 -6.84 2.03
C TYR A 66 -15.77 -6.30 3.29
N TYR A 67 -14.84 -5.36 3.14
CA TYR A 67 -14.27 -4.63 4.25
C TYR A 67 -14.95 -3.30 4.42
N ASP A 68 -15.40 -3.05 5.64
CA ASP A 68 -15.87 -1.74 6.06
C ASP A 68 -14.65 -0.88 6.44
N TYR A 69 -14.33 0.03 5.54
CA TYR A 69 -13.16 0.88 5.66
C TYR A 69 -13.50 2.10 6.50
N GLN A 70 -13.20 2.05 7.77
CA GLN A 70 -13.42 3.16 8.70
C GLN A 70 -12.17 4.03 8.83
N GLU A 71 -12.34 5.23 9.41
CA GLU A 71 -11.23 6.15 9.69
C GLU A 71 -10.15 5.49 10.57
N GLY A 72 -8.87 5.67 10.20
CA GLY A 72 -7.75 5.06 10.89
C GLY A 72 -7.57 3.57 10.61
N THR A 73 -8.16 3.05 9.56
CA THR A 73 -8.05 1.64 9.16
C THR A 73 -6.93 1.43 8.16
N ILE A 74 -6.10 0.41 8.38
CA ILE A 74 -5.11 -0.08 7.41
C ILE A 74 -5.57 -1.42 6.83
N VAL A 75 -5.42 -1.57 5.52
CA VAL A 75 -5.50 -2.85 4.83
C VAL A 75 -4.18 -3.17 4.14
N CYS A 76 -3.79 -4.44 4.16
CA CYS A 76 -2.51 -4.91 3.64
C CYS A 76 -2.72 -6.02 2.62
N PHE A 77 -1.96 -5.96 1.52
CA PHE A 77 -2.00 -6.94 0.45
C PHE A 77 -0.60 -7.46 0.15
N ALA A 78 -0.48 -8.77 -0.04
CA ALA A 78 0.76 -9.41 -0.46
C ALA A 78 0.74 -9.74 -1.97
N PRO A 79 1.91 -9.97 -2.58
CA PRO A 79 1.96 -10.45 -3.96
C PRO A 79 1.13 -11.71 -4.19
N GLY A 80 0.43 -11.75 -5.32
CA GLY A 80 -0.44 -12.86 -5.71
C GLY A 80 -1.90 -12.72 -5.28
N GLN A 81 -2.27 -11.66 -4.57
CA GLN A 81 -3.64 -11.42 -4.13
C GLN A 81 -4.45 -10.65 -5.16
N LEU A 82 -5.71 -11.08 -5.33
CA LEU A 82 -6.67 -10.46 -6.22
C LEU A 82 -7.65 -9.60 -5.43
N ILE A 83 -7.64 -8.31 -5.69
CA ILE A 83 -8.44 -7.31 -4.96
C ILE A 83 -9.44 -6.67 -5.91
N GLY A 84 -10.72 -6.70 -5.54
CA GLY A 84 -11.77 -5.94 -6.23
C GLY A 84 -11.84 -4.50 -5.71
N VAL A 85 -11.88 -3.55 -6.61
CA VAL A 85 -12.14 -2.15 -6.30
C VAL A 85 -13.53 -1.78 -6.77
N ASP A 86 -14.40 -1.49 -5.81
CA ASP A 86 -15.80 -1.19 -6.03
C ASP A 86 -16.20 -0.01 -5.12
N ALA A 87 -15.72 1.18 -5.50
CA ALA A 87 -15.98 2.40 -4.76
C ALA A 87 -16.61 3.47 -5.68
N GLU A 88 -17.47 4.30 -5.13
CA GLU A 88 -17.99 5.44 -5.88
C GLU A 88 -16.87 6.42 -6.23
N LYS A 89 -16.95 7.02 -7.43
CA LYS A 89 -15.86 7.84 -8.01
C LYS A 89 -15.36 8.97 -7.10
N ASP A 90 -16.21 9.51 -6.24
CA ASP A 90 -15.87 10.60 -5.34
C ASP A 90 -15.27 10.12 -4.01
N GLU A 91 -15.44 8.84 -3.67
CA GLU A 91 -14.92 8.26 -2.44
C GLU A 91 -13.45 7.85 -2.54
N ILE A 92 -12.97 7.50 -3.75
CA ILE A 92 -11.59 7.02 -3.98
C ILE A 92 -10.56 8.13 -3.72
N LYS A 93 -10.94 9.41 -3.86
CA LYS A 93 -10.01 10.55 -3.72
C LYS A 93 -9.87 11.08 -2.30
N LYS A 94 -10.60 10.55 -1.33
CA LYS A 94 -10.61 11.11 0.02
C LYS A 94 -9.57 10.44 0.92
N GLU A 95 -8.51 11.18 1.21
CA GLU A 95 -7.54 10.91 2.30
C GLU A 95 -7.11 9.44 2.47
N VAL A 96 -6.79 8.79 1.36
CA VAL A 96 -6.15 7.48 1.35
C VAL A 96 -4.67 7.66 1.09
N TYR A 97 -3.87 7.23 2.06
CA TYR A 97 -2.42 7.18 1.96
C TYR A 97 -1.98 5.72 1.92
N GLY A 98 -0.93 5.45 1.18
CA GLY A 98 -0.48 4.08 1.03
C GLY A 98 1.01 3.95 0.84
N LEU A 99 1.46 2.73 0.97
CA LEU A 99 2.81 2.32 0.67
C LEU A 99 2.73 1.10 -0.24
N ILE A 100 3.45 1.14 -1.34
CA ILE A 100 3.61 0.01 -2.24
C ILE A 100 5.09 -0.25 -2.43
N PHE A 101 5.53 -1.49 -2.23
CA PHE A 101 6.92 -1.86 -2.43
C PHE A 101 7.04 -3.22 -3.12
N HIS A 102 8.02 -3.31 -4.01
CA HIS A 102 8.33 -4.52 -4.74
C HIS A 102 9.12 -5.49 -3.85
N PRO A 103 8.90 -6.83 -3.98
CA PRO A 103 9.69 -7.82 -3.24
C PRO A 103 11.21 -7.67 -3.40
N ASP A 104 11.68 -7.21 -4.56
CA ASP A 104 13.11 -6.99 -4.82
C ASP A 104 13.74 -5.91 -3.92
N LEU A 105 12.93 -4.98 -3.40
CA LEU A 105 13.43 -3.97 -2.47
C LEU A 105 13.92 -4.59 -1.16
N ILE A 106 13.17 -5.56 -0.65
CA ILE A 106 13.44 -6.17 0.65
C ILE A 106 14.30 -7.44 0.55
N HIS A 107 14.55 -7.92 -0.66
CA HIS A 107 15.40 -9.11 -0.87
C HIS A 107 16.82 -8.88 -0.33
N GLY A 108 17.28 -9.81 0.51
CA GLY A 108 18.59 -9.72 1.16
C GLY A 108 18.66 -8.75 2.36
N THR A 109 17.53 -8.19 2.78
CA THR A 109 17.42 -7.35 3.99
C THR A 109 16.82 -8.12 5.17
N ALA A 110 16.94 -7.58 6.38
CA ALA A 110 16.29 -8.13 7.57
C ALA A 110 14.77 -8.19 7.40
N LEU A 111 14.17 -7.16 6.81
CA LEU A 111 12.74 -7.15 6.50
C LEU A 111 12.36 -8.29 5.56
N GLY A 112 13.14 -8.55 4.51
CA GLY A 112 12.90 -9.66 3.60
C GLY A 112 12.92 -11.02 4.27
N GLN A 113 13.78 -11.21 5.27
CA GLN A 113 13.82 -12.42 6.09
C GLN A 113 12.61 -12.54 7.03
N ASN A 114 12.07 -11.44 7.49
CA ASN A 114 11.03 -11.36 8.51
C ASN A 114 9.62 -11.09 7.94
N ILE A 115 9.47 -10.82 6.65
CA ILE A 115 8.19 -10.42 6.06
C ILE A 115 7.06 -11.42 6.34
N SER A 116 7.37 -12.71 6.39
CA SER A 116 6.39 -13.75 6.70
C SER A 116 5.86 -13.72 8.15
N LYS A 117 6.51 -13.00 9.04
CA LYS A 117 6.05 -12.82 10.43
C LYS A 117 4.88 -11.84 10.54
N TYR A 118 4.70 -10.98 9.54
CA TYR A 118 3.57 -10.04 9.46
C TYR A 118 2.35 -10.76 8.89
N THR A 119 1.60 -11.38 9.79
CA THR A 119 0.46 -12.26 9.44
C THR A 119 -0.70 -11.53 8.74
N TYR A 120 -0.80 -10.21 8.91
CA TYR A 120 -1.81 -9.40 8.24
C TYR A 120 -1.63 -9.26 6.72
N PHE A 121 -0.51 -9.70 6.18
CA PHE A 121 -0.33 -9.93 4.74
C PHE A 121 -0.85 -11.30 4.29
N SER A 122 -1.20 -12.18 5.21
CA SER A 122 -1.66 -13.54 4.89
C SER A 122 -3.07 -13.53 4.32
N TYR A 123 -3.30 -14.37 3.33
CA TYR A 123 -4.62 -14.56 2.71
C TYR A 123 -5.70 -14.97 3.71
N GLU A 124 -5.33 -15.71 4.74
CA GLU A 124 -6.27 -16.25 5.74
C GLU A 124 -6.67 -15.24 6.84
N GLN A 125 -5.92 -14.17 6.98
CA GLN A 125 -6.10 -13.19 8.07
C GLN A 125 -6.33 -11.77 7.55
N ASN A 126 -7.10 -11.61 6.48
CA ASN A 126 -7.41 -10.31 5.90
C ASN A 126 -8.41 -9.53 6.74
N GLU A 127 -8.01 -9.19 7.93
CA GLU A 127 -8.74 -8.27 8.76
C GLU A 127 -8.15 -6.86 8.59
N ALA A 128 -9.02 -5.87 8.50
CA ALA A 128 -8.61 -4.50 8.55
C ALA A 128 -8.03 -4.19 9.94
N LEU A 129 -6.86 -3.57 9.97
CA LEU A 129 -6.22 -3.15 11.21
C LEU A 129 -6.73 -1.77 11.61
N HIS A 130 -7.15 -1.62 12.84
CA HIS A 130 -7.57 -0.34 13.39
C HIS A 130 -6.44 0.27 14.20
N LEU A 131 -5.99 1.45 13.79
CA LEU A 131 -4.92 2.19 14.46
C LEU A 131 -5.48 3.19 15.46
N SER A 132 -4.84 3.30 16.62
CA SER A 132 -5.01 4.44 17.52
C SER A 132 -4.49 5.71 16.87
N GLU A 133 -4.88 6.88 17.39
CA GLU A 133 -4.38 8.18 16.91
C GLU A 133 -2.85 8.27 16.99
N GLN A 134 -2.25 7.71 18.04
CA GLN A 134 -0.81 7.68 18.21
C GLN A 134 -0.13 6.79 17.16
N GLU A 135 -0.63 5.58 16.94
CA GLU A 135 -0.12 4.67 15.91
C GLU A 135 -0.26 5.26 14.51
N LYS A 136 -1.39 5.89 14.21
CA LYS A 136 -1.63 6.61 12.95
C LYS A 136 -0.59 7.70 12.71
N THR A 137 -0.27 8.49 13.72
CA THR A 137 0.77 9.52 13.64
C THR A 137 2.13 8.91 13.31
N ILE A 138 2.50 7.82 13.97
CA ILE A 138 3.78 7.13 13.73
C ILE A 138 3.84 6.56 12.31
N VAL A 139 2.77 5.94 11.85
CA VAL A 139 2.66 5.40 10.48
C VAL A 139 2.82 6.52 9.45
N MET A 140 2.17 7.66 9.65
CA MET A 140 2.31 8.82 8.76
C MET A 140 3.74 9.39 8.76
N ASP A 141 4.41 9.42 9.91
CA ASP A 141 5.82 9.83 10.01
C ASP A 141 6.74 8.89 9.24
N CYS A 142 6.51 7.58 9.33
CA CYS A 142 7.25 6.59 8.56
C CYS A 142 7.05 6.77 7.05
N LEU A 143 5.81 6.99 6.60
CA LEU A 143 5.50 7.29 5.21
C LEU A 143 6.23 8.53 4.72
N HIS A 144 6.28 9.57 5.54
CA HIS A 144 7.01 10.81 5.21
C HIS A 144 8.52 10.57 5.07
N LYS A 145 9.13 9.80 5.96
CA LYS A 145 10.56 9.43 5.86
C LYS A 145 10.85 8.61 4.60
N ILE A 146 9.99 7.67 4.26
CA ILE A 146 10.10 6.88 3.03
C ILE A 146 9.98 7.81 1.81
N GLN A 147 9.04 8.75 1.82
CA GLN A 147 8.88 9.73 0.74
C GLN A 147 10.15 10.57 0.53
N LEU A 148 10.79 11.02 1.60
CA LEU A 148 12.04 11.78 1.51
C LEU A 148 13.18 10.93 0.92
N GLU A 149 13.30 9.67 1.32
CA GLU A 149 14.32 8.76 0.78
C GLU A 149 14.12 8.45 -0.71
N MET A 150 12.89 8.42 -1.19
CA MET A 150 12.60 8.20 -2.61
C MET A 150 13.14 9.31 -3.52
N GLU A 151 13.37 10.49 -2.98
CA GLU A 151 13.90 11.65 -3.73
C GLU A 151 15.42 11.59 -3.90
N TYR A 152 16.12 10.73 -3.13
CA TYR A 152 17.58 10.54 -3.24
C TYR A 152 17.94 9.47 -4.28
N PRO A 153 19.19 9.50 -4.79
CA PRO A 153 19.66 8.46 -5.71
C PRO A 153 19.53 7.06 -5.11
N VAL A 154 19.18 6.10 -5.97
CA VAL A 154 19.07 4.70 -5.58
C VAL A 154 20.45 4.10 -5.39
N ASP A 155 20.84 3.89 -4.14
CA ASP A 155 22.08 3.22 -3.76
C ASP A 155 21.82 2.17 -2.66
N ARG A 156 22.87 1.51 -2.19
CA ARG A 156 22.77 0.48 -1.16
C ARG A 156 22.23 1.05 0.16
N HIS A 157 22.66 2.24 0.55
CA HIS A 157 22.20 2.88 1.79
C HIS A 157 20.74 3.29 1.72
N SER A 158 20.30 3.78 0.56
CA SER A 158 18.90 4.10 0.30
C SER A 158 18.01 2.87 0.45
N LYS A 159 18.43 1.73 -0.12
CA LYS A 159 17.69 0.45 0.02
C LYS A 159 17.57 0.01 1.48
N GLU A 160 18.64 0.10 2.25
CA GLU A 160 18.64 -0.26 3.67
C GLU A 160 17.76 0.69 4.49
N LEU A 161 17.86 1.99 4.28
CA LEU A 161 17.02 2.99 4.97
C LEU A 161 15.54 2.84 4.65
N LEU A 162 15.20 2.59 3.39
CA LEU A 162 13.82 2.31 2.99
C LEU A 162 13.29 1.06 3.69
N SER A 163 14.07 -0.03 3.69
CA SER A 163 13.67 -1.28 4.32
C SER A 163 13.46 -1.13 5.83
N VAL A 164 14.33 -0.40 6.52
CA VAL A 164 14.22 -0.14 7.97
C VAL A 164 12.99 0.70 8.29
N ASN A 165 12.70 1.74 7.51
CA ASN A 165 11.52 2.57 7.72
C ASN A 165 10.22 1.79 7.41
N ILE A 166 10.23 0.93 6.41
CA ILE A 166 9.10 0.04 6.11
C ILE A 166 8.89 -0.95 7.26
N GLU A 167 9.96 -1.58 7.76
CA GLU A 167 9.89 -2.51 8.88
C GLU A 167 9.31 -1.84 10.13
N LEU A 168 9.80 -0.64 10.46
CA LEU A 168 9.27 0.15 11.58
C LEU A 168 7.77 0.43 11.41
N LEU A 169 7.34 0.84 10.22
CA LEU A 169 5.93 1.06 9.91
C LEU A 169 5.11 -0.22 10.14
N LEU A 170 5.59 -1.34 9.63
CA LEU A 170 4.91 -2.63 9.77
C LEU A 170 4.84 -3.09 11.24
N ASP A 171 5.83 -2.78 12.05
CA ASP A 171 5.85 -3.11 13.48
C ASP A 171 4.80 -2.34 14.28
N TYR A 172 4.36 -1.17 13.78
CA TYR A 172 3.31 -0.37 14.38
C TYR A 172 1.89 -0.71 13.89
N CYS A 173 1.79 -1.51 12.85
CA CYS A 173 0.52 -2.06 12.39
C CYS A 173 0.15 -3.31 13.19
#